data_5afe09a7ca3d6396117aafe0d75e4a32
#
_entry.id   5afe09a7ca3d6396117aafe0d75e4a32
#
_cell.length_a   1.000
_cell.length_b   1.000
_cell.length_c   1.000
_cell.angle_alpha   90.00
_cell.angle_beta   90.00
_cell.angle_gamma   90.00
#
_symmetry.space_group_name_H-M   'P 1'
#
loop_
_entity.id
_entity.type
_entity.pdbx_description
1 polymer ?
#
loop_
_entity_poly.entity_id
_entity_poly.type
_entity_poly.pdbx_seq_one_letter_code
_entity_poly.pdbx_strand_id
1 'polypeptide(L)'
;MERRTAMKLVGATAAMAGAGLLSGRANAADKPTIALIPGLTSDGFYITMHKGAEAAAKAVGADLLYQGAAEWNVSLQVPVLDAIIGKKPGAILIAPTDKVQLVKPLRKAYDAGITVVCVDTFIGNGMFQTGSGEVDFPISYIASDNVLGGRIAARALAKAIGDKGKVYVSNVKPGVSTTDQREEGFKLEMKEHPNIQVLETQFNDDDANKAAAQVQAVIGRAPDLAGVFGANLFSAGGTANGVKQAGKAGKIKLAGFDAPESVVAQLKDGTFELTIAQHPAEIGYFGFMAAYAQVTGNPVPAAIGTGFTVMTAANIDDPKVSRYLYKSS
;
A
#
# COMPACT_ATOMS: atom_id res chain seq x y z
N MET A 1 79.87 -2.55 -19.02
CA MET A 1 80.41 -1.21 -18.74
C MET A 1 79.38 -0.58 -17.82
N GLU A 2 79.53 -0.71 -16.51
CA GLU A 2 80.12 0.21 -15.50
C GLU A 2 79.78 1.66 -15.71
N ARG A 3 79.06 2.29 -14.75
CA ARG A 3 79.51 2.90 -13.48
C ARG A 3 78.29 3.40 -12.71
N ARG A 4 77.99 2.97 -11.54
CA ARG A 4 78.35 3.41 -10.16
C ARG A 4 78.60 4.92 -10.03
N THR A 5 77.89 5.56 -9.11
CA THR A 5 78.22 6.52 -8.06
C THR A 5 77.06 7.47 -7.76
N ALA A 6 76.67 7.85 -6.64
CA ALA A 6 77.01 7.74 -5.23
C ALA A 6 75.95 8.48 -4.41
N MET A 7 75.70 8.06 -3.23
CA MET A 7 74.92 8.71 -2.18
C MET A 7 75.46 10.11 -1.88
N LYS A 8 74.49 11.08 -1.66
CA LYS A 8 74.73 12.16 -0.69
C LYS A 8 73.44 12.29 0.19
N LEU A 9 73.63 11.83 1.43
CA LEU A 9 72.80 12.25 2.58
C LEU A 9 73.11 13.73 2.82
N VAL A 10 72.00 14.52 2.91
CA VAL A 10 72.03 15.77 3.65
C VAL A 10 70.80 15.77 4.54
N GLY A 11 71.03 15.70 5.82
CA GLY A 11 69.98 15.83 6.84
C GLY A 11 69.54 17.27 6.93
N ALA A 12 68.27 17.44 7.19
CA ALA A 12 67.68 18.69 7.69
C ALA A 12 66.64 18.35 8.74
N THR A 13 66.90 18.83 9.87
CA THR A 13 66.25 18.82 11.17
C THR A 13 64.78 19.16 11.17
N ALA A 14 64.08 18.55 12.12
CA ALA A 14 62.73 18.73 12.61
C ALA A 14 62.19 20.15 12.64
N ALA A 15 60.96 20.29 12.16
CA ALA A 15 59.98 21.27 12.67
C ALA A 15 58.68 20.52 12.95
N MET A 16 58.55 20.08 14.20
CA MET A 16 57.21 19.76 14.75
C MET A 16 56.49 21.10 14.93
N ALA A 17 55.57 21.39 14.03
CA ALA A 17 54.59 22.46 14.21
C ALA A 17 53.20 21.79 14.21
N GLY A 18 52.62 21.77 15.39
CA GLY A 18 51.19 21.73 15.73
C GLY A 18 50.22 21.19 14.68
N ALA A 19 50.00 19.85 14.63
CA ALA A 19 48.75 19.33 14.16
C ALA A 19 47.67 19.72 15.19
N GLY A 20 47.10 20.92 15.00
CA GLY A 20 45.87 21.26 15.65
C GLY A 20 44.83 20.18 15.33
N LEU A 21 44.46 19.43 16.36
CA LEU A 21 43.26 18.59 16.33
C LEU A 21 42.07 19.50 15.95
N LEU A 22 41.82 19.63 14.67
CA LEU A 22 40.48 19.95 14.18
C LEU A 22 39.60 18.76 14.61
N SER A 23 39.21 18.78 15.89
CA SER A 23 38.00 18.14 16.35
C SER A 23 36.88 18.89 15.65
N GLY A 24 36.66 18.55 14.37
CA GLY A 24 35.39 18.79 13.72
C GLY A 24 34.38 18.18 14.66
N ARG A 25 33.66 19.04 15.41
CA ARG A 25 32.37 18.67 15.96
C ARG A 25 31.63 18.10 14.73
N ALA A 26 31.49 16.79 14.65
CA ALA A 26 30.44 16.20 13.89
C ALA A 26 29.17 16.84 14.47
N ASN A 27 28.66 17.88 13.80
CA ASN A 27 27.28 18.28 14.01
C ASN A 27 26.52 16.97 13.87
N ALA A 28 25.91 16.51 14.94
CA ALA A 28 24.91 15.49 14.85
C ALA A 28 23.94 16.04 13.80
N ALA A 29 24.03 15.56 12.56
CA ALA A 29 23.12 15.97 11.50
C ALA A 29 21.72 15.73 12.07
N ASP A 30 20.90 16.78 12.09
CA ASP A 30 19.53 16.65 12.57
C ASP A 30 18.93 15.42 11.92
N LYS A 31 18.41 14.53 12.75
CA LYS A 31 17.81 13.27 12.27
C LYS A 31 16.73 13.59 11.25
N PRO A 32 16.77 12.98 10.06
CA PRO A 32 15.72 13.21 9.10
C PRO A 32 14.36 12.84 9.70
N THR A 33 13.41 13.76 9.64
CA THR A 33 12.03 13.49 10.03
C THR A 33 11.22 13.18 8.79
N ILE A 34 10.56 12.03 8.77
CA ILE A 34 9.72 11.55 7.68
C ILE A 34 8.32 11.33 8.21
N ALA A 35 7.30 11.86 7.52
CA ALA A 35 5.92 11.70 7.92
C ALA A 35 5.25 10.57 7.16
N LEU A 36 4.35 9.81 7.82
CA LEU A 36 3.43 8.86 7.20
C LEU A 36 1.99 9.31 7.43
N ILE A 37 1.26 9.54 6.34
CA ILE A 37 -0.16 9.88 6.31
C ILE A 37 -0.91 8.69 5.69
N PRO A 38 -1.57 7.84 6.49
CA PRO A 38 -2.37 6.73 5.98
C PRO A 38 -3.67 7.21 5.32
N GLY A 39 -4.37 6.30 4.64
CA GLY A 39 -5.73 6.56 4.13
C GLY A 39 -6.73 6.77 5.27
N LEU A 40 -6.62 5.93 6.32
CA LEU A 40 -7.33 6.10 7.60
C LEU A 40 -6.55 5.41 8.73
N THR A 41 -6.83 5.77 9.98
CA THR A 41 -6.04 5.33 11.13
C THR A 41 -6.53 4.05 11.80
N SER A 42 -7.78 3.65 11.58
CA SER A 42 -8.45 2.53 12.27
C SER A 42 -8.36 1.19 11.53
N ASP A 43 -7.81 1.16 10.31
CA ASP A 43 -7.68 -0.03 9.49
C ASP A 43 -6.41 -0.82 9.85
N GLY A 44 -6.55 -2.12 10.08
CA GLY A 44 -5.43 -3.05 10.35
C GLY A 44 -4.36 -3.06 9.26
N PHE A 45 -4.72 -2.78 8.00
CA PHE A 45 -3.78 -2.60 6.91
C PHE A 45 -2.82 -1.44 7.20
N TYR A 46 -3.35 -0.25 7.51
CA TYR A 46 -2.52 0.93 7.79
C TYR A 46 -1.81 0.86 9.13
N ILE A 47 -2.38 0.19 10.15
CA ILE A 47 -1.70 -0.12 11.41
C ILE A 47 -0.47 -0.99 11.12
N THR A 48 -0.60 -2.01 10.28
CA THR A 48 0.52 -2.88 9.90
C THR A 48 1.56 -2.15 9.04
N MET A 49 1.12 -1.26 8.15
CA MET A 49 2.01 -0.40 7.35
C MET A 49 2.82 0.54 8.26
N HIS A 50 2.19 1.14 9.25
CA HIS A 50 2.84 2.00 10.24
C HIS A 50 3.97 1.24 10.97
N LYS A 51 3.71 0.01 11.44
CA LYS A 51 4.74 -0.83 12.08
C LYS A 51 5.93 -1.11 11.16
N GLY A 52 5.69 -1.29 9.85
CA GLY A 52 6.76 -1.42 8.87
C GLY A 52 7.60 -0.16 8.74
N ALA A 53 6.96 1.01 8.69
CA ALA A 53 7.65 2.31 8.66
C ALA A 53 8.43 2.58 9.96
N GLU A 54 7.88 2.23 11.13
CA GLU A 54 8.59 2.32 12.43
C GLU A 54 9.85 1.45 12.46
N ALA A 55 9.76 0.22 11.93
CA ALA A 55 10.92 -0.68 11.83
C ALA A 55 12.01 -0.08 10.93
N ALA A 56 11.64 0.53 9.80
CA ALA A 56 12.58 1.20 8.91
C ALA A 56 13.20 2.45 9.58
N ALA A 57 12.39 3.29 10.21
CA ALA A 57 12.86 4.48 10.94
C ALA A 57 13.90 4.12 12.00
N LYS A 58 13.60 3.08 12.80
CA LYS A 58 14.52 2.54 13.82
C LYS A 58 15.82 2.03 13.21
N ALA A 59 15.75 1.34 12.07
CA ALA A 59 16.93 0.75 11.41
C ALA A 59 17.93 1.80 10.96
N VAL A 60 17.45 3.00 10.53
CA VAL A 60 18.31 4.08 10.03
C VAL A 60 18.49 5.23 11.02
N GLY A 61 17.86 5.17 12.21
CA GLY A 61 17.97 6.20 13.24
C GLY A 61 17.28 7.52 12.87
N ALA A 62 16.25 7.49 12.03
CA ALA A 62 15.43 8.64 11.63
C ALA A 62 14.16 8.73 12.46
N ASP A 63 13.49 9.89 12.43
CA ASP A 63 12.24 10.11 13.15
C ASP A 63 11.04 9.89 12.23
N LEU A 64 10.01 9.20 12.73
CA LEU A 64 8.74 8.99 12.04
C LEU A 64 7.64 9.82 12.72
N LEU A 65 6.96 10.67 11.93
CA LEU A 65 5.70 11.30 12.32
C LEU A 65 4.55 10.47 11.72
N TYR A 66 3.61 10.03 12.55
CA TYR A 66 2.41 9.35 12.10
C TYR A 66 1.18 10.19 12.44
N GLN A 67 0.40 10.54 11.42
CA GLN A 67 -0.86 11.27 11.59
C GLN A 67 -1.78 11.00 10.41
N GLY A 68 -3.07 10.71 10.69
CA GLY A 68 -4.07 10.40 9.68
C GLY A 68 -5.47 10.82 10.08
N ALA A 69 -6.40 10.75 9.14
CA ALA A 69 -7.82 10.90 9.36
C ALA A 69 -8.44 9.60 9.90
N ALA A 70 -9.60 9.72 10.56
CA ALA A 70 -10.32 8.55 11.07
C ALA A 70 -11.10 7.79 9.98
N GLU A 71 -11.38 8.45 8.85
CA GLU A 71 -12.21 7.93 7.76
C GLU A 71 -11.50 8.10 6.41
N TRP A 72 -11.85 7.26 5.44
CA TRP A 72 -11.39 7.37 4.06
C TRP A 72 -12.08 8.54 3.35
N ASN A 73 -11.58 9.74 3.59
CA ASN A 73 -12.20 10.96 3.10
C ASN A 73 -11.16 12.05 2.80
N VAL A 74 -11.12 12.51 1.56
CA VAL A 74 -10.18 13.55 1.11
C VAL A 74 -10.34 14.86 1.87
N SER A 75 -11.58 15.24 2.23
CA SER A 75 -11.84 16.47 3.00
C SER A 75 -11.30 16.41 4.43
N LEU A 76 -11.10 15.21 4.97
CA LEU A 76 -10.45 15.00 6.26
C LEU A 76 -8.93 14.81 6.11
N GLN A 77 -8.46 14.25 4.98
CA GLN A 77 -7.03 14.01 4.76
C GLN A 77 -6.26 15.30 4.42
N VAL A 78 -6.86 16.24 3.67
CA VAL A 78 -6.22 17.52 3.31
C VAL A 78 -5.80 18.35 4.53
N PRO A 79 -6.63 18.56 5.57
CA PRO A 79 -6.20 19.27 6.78
C PRO A 79 -5.04 18.58 7.51
N VAL A 80 -5.01 17.24 7.52
CA VAL A 80 -3.89 16.47 8.08
C VAL A 80 -2.61 16.73 7.29
N LEU A 81 -2.68 16.69 5.96
CA LEU A 81 -1.56 17.00 5.08
C LEU A 81 -1.04 18.44 5.31
N ASP A 82 -1.93 19.43 5.39
CA ASP A 82 -1.55 20.82 5.66
C ASP A 82 -0.84 20.97 7.03
N ALA A 83 -1.33 20.27 8.06
CA ALA A 83 -0.71 20.28 9.38
C ALA A 83 0.70 19.63 9.35
N ILE A 84 0.90 18.56 8.58
CA ILE A 84 2.20 17.92 8.39
C ILE A 84 3.14 18.82 7.58
N ILE A 85 2.68 19.46 6.52
CA ILE A 85 3.49 20.44 5.76
C ILE A 85 3.99 21.55 6.68
N GLY A 86 3.14 22.02 7.60
CA GLY A 86 3.51 23.04 8.59
C GLY A 86 4.64 22.61 9.54
N LYS A 87 4.83 21.30 9.77
CA LYS A 87 5.94 20.74 10.58
C LYS A 87 7.24 20.62 9.80
N LYS A 88 7.22 20.83 8.47
CA LYS A 88 8.38 20.80 7.57
C LYS A 88 9.23 19.51 7.67
N PRO A 89 8.64 18.32 7.53
CA PRO A 89 9.42 17.10 7.47
C PRO A 89 10.29 17.08 6.19
N GLY A 90 11.34 16.28 6.15
CA GLY A 90 12.14 16.07 4.94
C GLY A 90 11.38 15.33 3.84
N ALA A 91 10.44 14.45 4.24
CA ALA A 91 9.59 13.71 3.30
C ALA A 91 8.21 13.39 3.90
N ILE A 92 7.24 13.17 3.02
CA ILE A 92 5.90 12.67 3.33
C ILE A 92 5.66 11.38 2.55
N LEU A 93 5.39 10.29 3.28
CA LEU A 93 4.74 9.11 2.75
C LEU A 93 3.23 9.32 2.87
N ILE A 94 2.48 9.13 1.82
CA ILE A 94 1.03 9.29 1.86
C ILE A 94 0.33 8.18 1.08
N ALA A 95 -0.76 7.67 1.65
CA ALA A 95 -1.77 6.90 0.93
C ALA A 95 -2.91 7.84 0.51
N PRO A 96 -2.89 8.40 -0.72
CA PRO A 96 -3.90 9.36 -1.15
C PRO A 96 -5.29 8.75 -1.21
N THR A 97 -6.27 9.38 -0.55
CA THR A 97 -7.67 8.94 -0.55
C THR A 97 -8.44 9.31 -1.83
N ASP A 98 -7.84 10.12 -2.70
CA ASP A 98 -8.38 10.51 -4.00
C ASP A 98 -7.23 10.88 -4.96
N LYS A 99 -7.16 10.19 -6.11
CA LYS A 99 -6.04 10.35 -7.07
C LYS A 99 -6.02 11.68 -7.82
N VAL A 100 -7.12 12.42 -7.82
CA VAL A 100 -7.26 13.70 -8.53
C VAL A 100 -7.19 14.88 -7.54
N GLN A 101 -8.02 14.84 -6.50
CA GLN A 101 -8.16 15.97 -5.57
C GLN A 101 -6.90 16.21 -4.73
N LEU A 102 -6.08 15.19 -4.48
CA LEU A 102 -4.84 15.34 -3.72
C LEU A 102 -3.63 15.81 -4.55
N VAL A 103 -3.73 15.89 -5.87
CA VAL A 103 -2.63 16.41 -6.71
C VAL A 103 -2.19 17.80 -6.28
N LYS A 104 -3.13 18.74 -6.18
CA LYS A 104 -2.83 20.14 -5.82
C LYS A 104 -2.30 20.31 -4.38
N PRO A 105 -2.92 19.68 -3.35
CA PRO A 105 -2.37 19.70 -2.00
C PRO A 105 -0.96 19.11 -1.89
N LEU A 106 -0.67 18.01 -2.57
CA LEU A 106 0.65 17.40 -2.57
C LEU A 106 1.69 18.20 -3.36
N ARG A 107 1.27 18.88 -4.45
CA ARG A 107 2.14 19.82 -5.16
C ARG A 107 2.60 20.94 -4.22
N LYS A 108 1.73 21.46 -3.35
CA LYS A 108 2.10 22.43 -2.31
C LYS A 108 3.21 21.92 -1.38
N ALA A 109 3.16 20.63 -1.00
CA ALA A 109 4.23 20.02 -0.20
C ALA A 109 5.55 19.96 -0.99
N TYR A 110 5.50 19.51 -2.24
CA TYR A 110 6.65 19.45 -3.13
C TYR A 110 7.29 20.81 -3.36
N ASP A 111 6.48 21.84 -3.67
CA ASP A 111 6.94 23.23 -3.89
C ASP A 111 7.54 23.86 -2.62
N ALA A 112 7.18 23.33 -1.43
CA ALA A 112 7.81 23.68 -0.15
C ALA A 112 9.13 22.92 0.12
N GLY A 113 9.62 22.12 -0.84
CA GLY A 113 10.86 21.35 -0.74
C GLY A 113 10.71 20.03 0.01
N ILE A 114 9.49 19.54 0.26
CA ILE A 114 9.22 18.28 0.95
C ILE A 114 9.13 17.16 -0.10
N THR A 115 9.93 16.12 0.06
CA THR A 115 9.86 14.92 -0.78
C THR A 115 8.50 14.23 -0.62
N VAL A 116 7.87 13.85 -1.73
CA VAL A 116 6.58 13.13 -1.74
C VAL A 116 6.78 11.70 -2.25
N VAL A 117 6.32 10.73 -1.46
CA VAL A 117 6.28 9.30 -1.80
C VAL A 117 4.85 8.82 -1.67
N CYS A 118 4.31 8.20 -2.72
CA CYS A 118 3.01 7.55 -2.66
C CYS A 118 3.17 6.10 -2.18
N VAL A 119 2.37 5.70 -1.20
CA VAL A 119 2.32 4.33 -0.66
C VAL A 119 0.90 3.80 -0.77
N ASP A 120 0.74 2.51 -1.09
CA ASP A 120 -0.56 1.86 -1.30
C ASP A 120 -1.36 2.44 -2.48
N THR A 121 -1.82 3.66 -2.38
CA THR A 121 -2.54 4.41 -3.43
C THR A 121 -1.64 5.47 -4.07
N PHE A 122 -2.04 5.99 -5.23
CA PHE A 122 -1.30 7.00 -5.97
C PHE A 122 -2.16 8.21 -6.37
N ILE A 123 -1.52 9.28 -6.83
CA ILE A 123 -2.16 10.42 -7.51
C ILE A 123 -1.90 10.38 -9.01
N GLY A 124 -2.77 10.98 -9.81
CA GLY A 124 -2.71 10.91 -11.27
C GLY A 124 -2.86 9.48 -11.79
N ASN A 125 -1.92 9.03 -12.59
CA ASN A 125 -1.85 7.65 -13.10
C ASN A 125 -0.79 6.78 -12.41
N GLY A 126 -0.09 7.29 -11.39
CA GLY A 126 0.94 6.56 -10.63
C GLY A 126 2.27 6.35 -11.36
N MET A 127 2.44 6.91 -12.54
CA MET A 127 3.66 6.75 -13.36
C MET A 127 4.64 7.91 -13.09
N PHE A 128 5.26 7.90 -11.92
CA PHE A 128 6.17 8.96 -11.48
C PHE A 128 7.57 8.80 -12.08
N GLN A 129 8.26 9.93 -12.31
CA GLN A 129 9.66 9.98 -12.79
C GLN A 129 9.91 9.23 -14.11
N THR A 130 8.86 8.93 -14.88
CA THR A 130 8.96 8.18 -16.14
C THR A 130 8.92 9.08 -17.39
N GLY A 131 8.61 10.38 -17.20
CA GLY A 131 8.38 11.33 -18.30
C GLY A 131 7.05 11.14 -19.04
N SER A 132 6.24 10.14 -18.67
CA SER A 132 4.93 9.83 -19.25
C SER A 132 3.78 9.91 -18.26
N GLY A 133 4.05 10.29 -17.01
CA GLY A 133 3.04 10.46 -15.97
C GLY A 133 2.24 11.74 -16.14
N GLU A 134 0.95 11.70 -15.77
CA GLU A 134 0.11 12.89 -15.65
C GLU A 134 0.59 13.82 -14.53
N VAL A 135 1.20 13.21 -13.50
CA VAL A 135 1.80 13.85 -12.33
C VAL A 135 3.15 13.20 -12.10
N ASP A 136 4.23 13.99 -12.08
CA ASP A 136 5.60 13.47 -12.05
C ASP A 136 6.41 13.84 -10.80
N PHE A 137 5.90 14.74 -9.94
CA PHE A 137 6.66 15.24 -8.79
C PHE A 137 6.82 14.24 -7.62
N PRO A 138 5.94 13.25 -7.35
CA PRO A 138 6.28 12.20 -6.41
C PRO A 138 7.48 11.40 -6.91
N ILE A 139 8.38 11.04 -6.00
CA ILE A 139 9.63 10.36 -6.39
C ILE A 139 9.47 8.85 -6.58
N SER A 140 8.47 8.26 -5.93
CA SER A 140 8.24 6.82 -5.97
C SER A 140 6.80 6.46 -5.62
N TYR A 141 6.38 5.28 -6.10
CA TYR A 141 5.13 4.62 -5.72
C TYR A 141 5.43 3.21 -5.21
N ILE A 142 5.01 2.90 -3.98
CA ILE A 142 5.25 1.61 -3.35
C ILE A 142 3.91 0.94 -3.05
N ALA A 143 3.60 -0.16 -3.73
CA ALA A 143 2.32 -0.88 -3.58
C ALA A 143 2.39 -2.30 -4.12
N SER A 144 1.30 -3.06 -3.90
CA SER A 144 1.06 -4.35 -4.55
C SER A 144 0.59 -4.18 -6.01
N ASP A 145 0.78 -5.20 -6.85
CA ASP A 145 0.19 -5.24 -8.19
C ASP A 145 -1.32 -5.53 -8.11
N ASN A 146 -2.11 -4.47 -7.99
CA ASN A 146 -3.54 -4.57 -7.75
C ASN A 146 -4.32 -5.15 -8.96
N VAL A 147 -3.85 -4.92 -10.19
CA VAL A 147 -4.45 -5.53 -11.40
C VAL A 147 -4.27 -7.05 -11.35
N LEU A 148 -3.07 -7.51 -11.08
CA LEU A 148 -2.79 -8.95 -10.92
C LEU A 148 -3.60 -9.55 -9.77
N GLY A 149 -3.70 -8.86 -8.63
CA GLY A 149 -4.52 -9.27 -7.48
C GLY A 149 -5.98 -9.47 -7.86
N GLY A 150 -6.57 -8.51 -8.59
CA GLY A 150 -7.94 -8.62 -9.12
C GLY A 150 -8.13 -9.82 -10.05
N ARG A 151 -7.17 -10.09 -10.94
CA ARG A 151 -7.20 -11.28 -11.82
C ARG A 151 -7.14 -12.59 -11.05
N ILE A 152 -6.31 -12.67 -10.00
CA ILE A 152 -6.23 -13.88 -9.15
C ILE A 152 -7.56 -14.12 -8.45
N ALA A 153 -8.18 -13.07 -7.88
CA ALA A 153 -9.50 -13.17 -7.24
C ALA A 153 -10.56 -13.66 -8.22
N ALA A 154 -10.60 -13.10 -9.44
CA ALA A 154 -11.53 -13.47 -10.49
C ALA A 154 -11.40 -14.94 -10.88
N ARG A 155 -10.17 -15.40 -11.16
CA ARG A 155 -9.88 -16.80 -11.54
C ARG A 155 -10.31 -17.79 -10.48
N ALA A 156 -10.02 -17.49 -9.22
CA ALA A 156 -10.41 -18.34 -8.12
C ALA A 156 -11.93 -18.37 -7.93
N LEU A 157 -12.60 -17.22 -8.04
CA LEU A 157 -14.05 -17.13 -7.95
C LEU A 157 -14.71 -17.88 -9.11
N ALA A 158 -14.24 -17.72 -10.35
CA ALA A 158 -14.73 -18.45 -11.52
C ALA A 158 -14.66 -19.97 -11.30
N LYS A 159 -13.50 -20.46 -10.84
CA LYS A 159 -13.34 -21.87 -10.47
C LYS A 159 -14.33 -22.31 -9.39
N ALA A 160 -14.52 -21.51 -8.33
CA ALA A 160 -15.40 -21.84 -7.20
C ALA A 160 -16.88 -21.95 -7.59
N ILE A 161 -17.31 -21.17 -8.60
CA ILE A 161 -18.69 -21.17 -9.11
C ILE A 161 -18.88 -22.13 -10.30
N GLY A 162 -17.84 -22.89 -10.70
CA GLY A 162 -17.89 -23.84 -11.83
C GLY A 162 -18.01 -23.16 -13.18
N ASP A 163 -17.34 -22.03 -13.36
CA ASP A 163 -17.23 -21.24 -14.59
C ASP A 163 -18.57 -20.80 -15.21
N LYS A 164 -19.60 -20.59 -14.39
CA LYS A 164 -20.94 -20.13 -14.84
C LYS A 164 -21.68 -19.39 -13.74
N GLY A 165 -22.57 -18.49 -14.16
CA GLY A 165 -23.46 -17.75 -13.25
C GLY A 165 -23.18 -16.25 -13.25
N LYS A 166 -23.75 -15.54 -12.26
CA LYS A 166 -23.62 -14.10 -12.11
C LYS A 166 -22.66 -13.77 -10.99
N VAL A 167 -21.82 -12.78 -11.22
CA VAL A 167 -20.89 -12.25 -10.20
C VAL A 167 -20.91 -10.72 -10.22
N TYR A 168 -20.49 -10.07 -9.12
CA TYR A 168 -20.23 -8.64 -9.13
C TYR A 168 -19.06 -8.27 -8.24
N VAL A 169 -18.56 -7.05 -8.40
CA VAL A 169 -17.53 -6.45 -7.55
C VAL A 169 -18.18 -5.49 -6.57
N SER A 170 -17.94 -5.67 -5.28
CA SER A 170 -18.17 -4.66 -4.24
C SER A 170 -16.91 -3.83 -4.12
N ASN A 171 -16.98 -2.55 -4.47
CA ASN A 171 -15.85 -1.62 -4.54
C ASN A 171 -16.10 -0.42 -3.61
N VAL A 172 -15.06 0.34 -3.32
CA VAL A 172 -15.11 1.52 -2.44
C VAL A 172 -15.84 2.67 -3.13
N LYS A 173 -15.22 3.29 -4.11
CA LYS A 173 -15.76 4.34 -4.97
C LYS A 173 -14.81 4.58 -6.15
N PRO A 174 -15.27 5.15 -7.25
CA PRO A 174 -14.40 5.53 -8.37
C PRO A 174 -13.33 6.53 -7.91
N GLY A 175 -12.11 6.36 -8.39
CA GLY A 175 -10.97 7.23 -8.06
C GLY A 175 -10.10 6.76 -6.90
N VAL A 176 -10.44 5.65 -6.23
CA VAL A 176 -9.54 4.93 -5.32
C VAL A 176 -8.66 4.01 -6.16
N SER A 177 -7.42 4.41 -6.37
CA SER A 177 -6.54 3.82 -7.38
C SER A 177 -6.37 2.29 -7.25
N THR A 178 -6.20 1.80 -6.02
CA THR A 178 -6.00 0.36 -5.75
C THR A 178 -7.23 -0.46 -6.07
N THR A 179 -8.41 -0.04 -5.61
CA THR A 179 -9.65 -0.80 -5.83
C THR A 179 -10.18 -0.65 -7.25
N ASP A 180 -9.92 0.49 -7.92
CA ASP A 180 -10.15 0.63 -9.37
C ASP A 180 -9.32 -0.41 -10.15
N GLN A 181 -8.03 -0.57 -9.82
CA GLN A 181 -7.14 -1.56 -10.46
C GLN A 181 -7.55 -3.00 -10.16
N ARG A 182 -8.00 -3.31 -8.93
CA ARG A 182 -8.52 -4.64 -8.56
C ARG A 182 -9.77 -4.97 -9.36
N GLU A 183 -10.68 -4.02 -9.51
CA GLU A 183 -11.87 -4.17 -10.35
C GLU A 183 -11.51 -4.35 -11.83
N GLU A 184 -10.55 -3.56 -12.35
CA GLU A 184 -10.03 -3.71 -13.71
C GLU A 184 -9.49 -5.12 -13.93
N GLY A 185 -8.61 -5.59 -13.05
CA GLY A 185 -8.02 -6.91 -13.11
C GLY A 185 -9.08 -8.03 -13.06
N PHE A 186 -10.07 -7.88 -12.17
CA PHE A 186 -11.19 -8.80 -12.08
C PHE A 186 -11.99 -8.87 -13.39
N LYS A 187 -12.35 -7.73 -13.96
CA LYS A 187 -13.10 -7.67 -15.23
C LYS A 187 -12.28 -8.16 -16.43
N LEU A 188 -10.96 -7.92 -16.43
CA LEU A 188 -10.08 -8.45 -17.48
C LEU A 188 -10.05 -9.99 -17.48
N GLU A 189 -9.90 -10.59 -16.30
CA GLU A 189 -9.92 -12.06 -16.18
C GLU A 189 -11.28 -12.65 -16.52
N MET A 190 -12.38 -12.02 -16.10
CA MET A 190 -13.73 -12.54 -16.36
C MET A 190 -14.08 -12.59 -17.86
N LYS A 191 -13.39 -11.86 -18.74
CA LYS A 191 -13.54 -11.98 -20.19
C LYS A 191 -13.12 -13.35 -20.73
N GLU A 192 -12.23 -14.05 -20.01
CA GLU A 192 -11.80 -15.41 -20.34
C GLU A 192 -12.82 -16.48 -19.89
N HIS A 193 -13.89 -16.07 -19.19
CA HIS A 193 -14.94 -16.93 -18.64
C HIS A 193 -16.31 -16.59 -19.25
N PRO A 194 -16.59 -16.97 -20.52
CA PRO A 194 -17.75 -16.46 -21.29
C PRO A 194 -19.13 -16.87 -20.71
N ASN A 195 -19.20 -17.86 -19.82
CA ASN A 195 -20.45 -18.26 -19.17
C ASN A 195 -20.69 -17.55 -17.85
N ILE A 196 -19.81 -16.62 -17.46
CA ILE A 196 -19.96 -15.80 -16.27
C ILE A 196 -20.43 -14.38 -16.70
N GLN A 197 -21.58 -13.97 -16.17
CA GLN A 197 -22.05 -12.60 -16.34
C GLN A 197 -21.55 -11.72 -15.18
N VAL A 198 -20.76 -10.71 -15.51
CA VAL A 198 -20.35 -9.70 -14.54
C VAL A 198 -21.45 -8.64 -14.47
N LEU A 199 -22.07 -8.50 -13.29
CA LEU A 199 -23.06 -7.47 -13.00
C LEU A 199 -22.39 -6.13 -12.74
N GLU A 200 -23.19 -5.07 -12.65
CA GLU A 200 -22.73 -3.72 -12.33
C GLU A 200 -22.05 -3.67 -10.93
N THR A 201 -20.88 -3.05 -10.88
CA THR A 201 -20.13 -2.82 -9.64
C THR A 201 -20.97 -2.00 -8.65
N GLN A 202 -20.93 -2.36 -7.37
CA GLN A 202 -21.58 -1.60 -6.31
C GLN A 202 -20.52 -0.86 -5.49
N PHE A 203 -20.77 0.43 -5.23
CA PHE A 203 -19.83 1.31 -4.51
C PHE A 203 -20.36 1.61 -3.10
N ASN A 204 -19.57 1.20 -2.09
CA ASN A 204 -19.97 1.20 -0.69
C ASN A 204 -19.38 2.35 0.15
N ASP A 205 -18.56 3.24 -0.44
CA ASP A 205 -17.89 4.36 0.24
C ASP A 205 -17.01 3.92 1.44
N ASP A 206 -16.44 2.72 1.37
CA ASP A 206 -15.65 2.08 2.43
C ASP A 206 -16.45 1.77 3.71
N ASP A 207 -17.78 1.59 3.58
CA ASP A 207 -18.70 1.24 4.66
C ASP A 207 -19.15 -0.22 4.53
N ALA A 208 -18.79 -1.06 5.51
CA ALA A 208 -19.17 -2.47 5.55
C ALA A 208 -20.68 -2.70 5.67
N ASN A 209 -21.43 -1.81 6.36
CA ASN A 209 -22.87 -1.92 6.50
C ASN A 209 -23.56 -1.61 5.15
N LYS A 210 -23.06 -0.61 4.44
CA LYS A 210 -23.52 -0.29 3.09
C LYS A 210 -23.23 -1.44 2.12
N ALA A 211 -22.04 -2.04 2.16
CA ALA A 211 -21.70 -3.21 1.37
C ALA A 211 -22.63 -4.41 1.67
N ALA A 212 -22.97 -4.64 2.94
CA ALA A 212 -23.92 -5.69 3.35
C ALA A 212 -25.33 -5.43 2.80
N ALA A 213 -25.84 -4.20 2.89
CA ALA A 213 -27.14 -3.83 2.35
C ALA A 213 -27.19 -3.97 0.81
N GLN A 214 -26.11 -3.56 0.14
CA GLN A 214 -25.99 -3.67 -1.33
C GLN A 214 -26.02 -5.10 -1.81
N VAL A 215 -25.26 -6.03 -1.17
CA VAL A 215 -25.27 -7.45 -1.59
C VAL A 215 -26.65 -8.07 -1.39
N GLN A 216 -27.38 -7.73 -0.31
CA GLN A 216 -28.75 -8.19 -0.11
C GLN A 216 -29.69 -7.69 -1.21
N ALA A 217 -29.55 -6.43 -1.61
CA ALA A 217 -30.32 -5.87 -2.74
C ALA A 217 -29.98 -6.55 -4.06
N VAL A 218 -28.68 -6.88 -4.30
CA VAL A 218 -28.26 -7.63 -5.49
C VAL A 218 -28.85 -9.05 -5.48
N ILE A 219 -28.85 -9.75 -4.34
CA ILE A 219 -29.46 -11.08 -4.19
C ILE A 219 -30.95 -11.02 -4.51
N GLY A 220 -31.66 -9.97 -4.09
CA GLY A 220 -33.08 -9.79 -4.36
C GLY A 220 -33.41 -9.64 -5.85
N ARG A 221 -32.57 -8.89 -6.62
CA ARG A 221 -32.78 -8.66 -8.06
C ARG A 221 -32.11 -9.67 -8.97
N ALA A 222 -31.15 -10.43 -8.46
CA ALA A 222 -30.44 -11.50 -9.16
C ALA A 222 -30.38 -12.76 -8.27
N PRO A 223 -31.48 -13.54 -8.16
CA PRO A 223 -31.53 -14.71 -7.28
C PRO A 223 -30.53 -15.79 -7.64
N ASP A 224 -30.02 -15.79 -8.85
CA ASP A 224 -28.98 -16.65 -9.42
C ASP A 224 -27.56 -16.09 -9.27
N LEU A 225 -27.35 -15.09 -8.39
CA LEU A 225 -26.02 -14.62 -8.02
C LEU A 225 -25.19 -15.79 -7.50
N ALA A 226 -24.04 -16.06 -8.16
CA ALA A 226 -23.17 -17.17 -7.85
C ALA A 226 -21.94 -16.76 -7.01
N GLY A 227 -21.45 -15.51 -7.19
CA GLY A 227 -20.27 -15.06 -6.49
C GLY A 227 -20.13 -13.56 -6.35
N VAL A 228 -19.30 -13.14 -5.38
CA VAL A 228 -18.98 -11.72 -5.10
C VAL A 228 -17.48 -11.59 -4.87
N PHE A 229 -16.89 -10.54 -5.44
CA PHE A 229 -15.55 -10.09 -5.10
C PHE A 229 -15.63 -8.82 -4.25
N GLY A 230 -15.15 -8.88 -3.01
CA GLY A 230 -14.95 -7.71 -2.16
C GLY A 230 -13.57 -7.13 -2.39
N ALA A 231 -13.50 -5.92 -2.98
CA ALA A 231 -12.25 -5.37 -3.48
C ALA A 231 -11.31 -4.82 -2.40
N ASN A 232 -11.77 -4.72 -1.14
CA ASN A 232 -10.96 -4.35 0.02
C ASN A 232 -11.55 -4.93 1.31
N LEU A 233 -10.90 -4.65 2.45
CA LEU A 233 -11.28 -5.14 3.78
C LEU A 233 -12.76 -4.93 4.11
N PHE A 234 -13.26 -3.69 3.99
CA PHE A 234 -14.65 -3.36 4.35
C PHE A 234 -15.67 -3.90 3.33
N SER A 235 -15.32 -3.86 2.05
CA SER A 235 -16.15 -4.46 0.99
C SER A 235 -16.28 -5.98 1.17
N ALA A 236 -15.18 -6.67 1.47
CA ALA A 236 -15.18 -8.12 1.69
C ALA A 236 -15.95 -8.49 2.95
N GLY A 237 -15.65 -7.87 4.08
CA GLY A 237 -16.33 -8.13 5.35
C GLY A 237 -17.84 -7.80 5.30
N GLY A 238 -18.19 -6.68 4.67
CA GLY A 238 -19.59 -6.28 4.50
C GLY A 238 -20.38 -7.24 3.62
N THR A 239 -19.81 -7.65 2.46
CA THR A 239 -20.49 -8.61 1.59
C THR A 239 -20.65 -9.99 2.26
N ALA A 240 -19.64 -10.45 3.03
CA ALA A 240 -19.75 -11.69 3.79
C ALA A 240 -20.90 -11.64 4.80
N ASN A 241 -21.02 -10.54 5.55
CA ASN A 241 -22.11 -10.34 6.49
C ASN A 241 -23.47 -10.29 5.78
N GLY A 242 -23.60 -9.57 4.67
CA GLY A 242 -24.84 -9.46 3.92
C GLY A 242 -25.30 -10.79 3.31
N VAL A 243 -24.37 -11.58 2.76
CA VAL A 243 -24.64 -12.94 2.25
C VAL A 243 -25.13 -13.85 3.36
N LYS A 244 -24.49 -13.79 4.55
CA LYS A 244 -24.91 -14.56 5.73
C LYS A 244 -26.30 -14.16 6.21
N GLN A 245 -26.59 -12.86 6.31
CA GLN A 245 -27.90 -12.35 6.72
C GLN A 245 -29.02 -12.71 5.73
N ALA A 246 -28.71 -12.80 4.43
CA ALA A 246 -29.62 -13.27 3.40
C ALA A 246 -29.84 -14.80 3.39
N GLY A 247 -29.22 -15.56 4.30
CA GLY A 247 -29.32 -17.02 4.34
C GLY A 247 -28.69 -17.72 3.13
N LYS A 248 -27.69 -17.09 2.49
CA LYS A 248 -27.03 -17.58 1.28
C LYS A 248 -25.57 -18.03 1.52
N ALA A 249 -25.13 -18.11 2.77
CA ALA A 249 -23.81 -18.60 3.13
C ALA A 249 -23.55 -20.00 2.51
N GLY A 250 -22.36 -20.21 1.95
CA GLY A 250 -21.97 -21.41 1.23
C GLY A 250 -22.58 -21.58 -0.18
N LYS A 251 -23.69 -20.90 -0.48
CA LYS A 251 -24.33 -20.92 -1.82
C LYS A 251 -23.75 -19.85 -2.76
N ILE A 252 -23.51 -18.65 -2.24
CA ILE A 252 -22.80 -17.58 -2.96
C ILE A 252 -21.35 -17.63 -2.54
N LYS A 253 -20.45 -17.74 -3.51
CA LYS A 253 -19.03 -17.82 -3.29
C LYS A 253 -18.42 -16.44 -3.13
N LEU A 254 -17.49 -16.28 -2.18
CA LEU A 254 -16.85 -15.00 -1.89
C LEU A 254 -15.35 -15.10 -2.11
N ALA A 255 -14.83 -14.13 -2.87
CA ALA A 255 -13.41 -13.82 -2.92
C ALA A 255 -13.18 -12.47 -2.22
N GLY A 256 -12.19 -12.41 -1.33
CA GLY A 256 -11.85 -11.20 -0.58
C GLY A 256 -10.52 -10.61 -1.01
N PHE A 257 -10.32 -9.36 -0.64
CA PHE A 257 -9.03 -8.69 -0.61
C PHE A 257 -8.80 -8.20 0.81
N ASP A 258 -7.53 -8.14 1.22
CA ASP A 258 -7.06 -7.85 2.56
C ASP A 258 -7.27 -9.01 3.56
N ALA A 259 -6.48 -9.01 4.62
CA ALA A 259 -6.38 -10.15 5.53
C ALA A 259 -6.40 -9.74 7.02
N PRO A 260 -7.53 -9.21 7.53
CA PRO A 260 -7.68 -9.01 8.96
C PRO A 260 -7.64 -10.35 9.71
N GLU A 261 -7.32 -10.34 11.00
CA GLU A 261 -7.24 -11.57 11.80
C GLU A 261 -8.56 -12.39 11.78
N SER A 262 -9.70 -11.72 11.64
CA SER A 262 -11.01 -12.38 11.52
C SER A 262 -11.15 -13.26 10.27
N VAL A 263 -10.36 -13.04 9.23
CA VAL A 263 -10.44 -13.82 7.98
C VAL A 263 -10.05 -15.28 8.18
N VAL A 264 -9.25 -15.60 9.21
CA VAL A 264 -8.83 -16.98 9.51
C VAL A 264 -10.05 -17.88 9.75
N ALA A 265 -10.98 -17.44 10.60
CA ALA A 265 -12.22 -18.18 10.84
C ALA A 265 -13.09 -18.26 9.58
N GLN A 266 -13.18 -17.17 8.84
CA GLN A 266 -14.01 -17.06 7.64
C GLN A 266 -13.50 -17.91 6.47
N LEU A 267 -12.18 -18.14 6.38
CA LEU A 267 -11.61 -19.11 5.44
C LEU A 267 -11.90 -20.55 5.87
N LYS A 268 -11.74 -20.86 7.17
CA LYS A 268 -11.94 -22.21 7.71
C LYS A 268 -13.40 -22.68 7.69
N ASP A 269 -14.35 -21.75 7.86
CA ASP A 269 -15.79 -22.06 7.80
C ASP A 269 -16.37 -22.00 6.37
N GLY A 270 -15.53 -21.67 5.37
CA GLY A 270 -15.94 -21.58 3.97
C GLY A 270 -16.74 -20.33 3.61
N THR A 271 -16.73 -19.29 4.46
CA THR A 271 -17.31 -17.99 4.11
C THR A 271 -16.58 -17.39 2.91
N PHE A 272 -15.24 -17.41 2.91
CA PHE A 272 -14.42 -17.05 1.76
C PHE A 272 -13.77 -18.29 1.12
N GLU A 273 -13.78 -18.34 -0.19
CA GLU A 273 -12.96 -19.29 -0.96
C GLU A 273 -11.48 -18.96 -0.85
N LEU A 274 -11.18 -17.66 -0.89
CA LEU A 274 -9.85 -17.12 -0.66
C LEU A 274 -9.93 -15.63 -0.26
N THR A 275 -8.84 -15.14 0.32
CA THR A 275 -8.54 -13.72 0.37
C THR A 275 -7.11 -13.46 -0.09
N ILE A 276 -6.86 -12.25 -0.59
CA ILE A 276 -5.54 -11.81 -1.02
C ILE A 276 -5.00 -10.85 0.03
N ALA A 277 -4.02 -11.30 0.79
CA ALA A 277 -3.29 -10.46 1.74
C ALA A 277 -2.22 -9.67 1.00
N GLN A 278 -2.27 -8.36 1.06
CA GLN A 278 -1.16 -7.50 0.71
C GLN A 278 -0.05 -7.61 1.77
N HIS A 279 1.10 -6.98 1.52
CA HIS A 279 2.20 -6.91 2.47
C HIS A 279 2.38 -5.48 3.01
N PRO A 280 1.45 -4.93 3.81
CA PRO A 280 1.49 -3.54 4.21
C PRO A 280 2.72 -3.17 5.04
N ALA A 281 3.28 -4.08 5.85
CA ALA A 281 4.53 -3.82 6.54
C ALA A 281 5.69 -3.57 5.56
N GLU A 282 5.73 -4.30 4.45
CA GLU A 282 6.73 -4.09 3.39
C GLU A 282 6.50 -2.75 2.68
N ILE A 283 5.24 -2.39 2.41
CA ILE A 283 4.89 -1.08 1.81
C ILE A 283 5.39 0.07 2.71
N GLY A 284 5.12 0.00 4.01
CA GLY A 284 5.58 1.00 4.98
C GLY A 284 7.10 1.05 5.10
N TYR A 285 7.74 -0.11 5.18
CA TYR A 285 9.20 -0.24 5.29
C TYR A 285 9.90 0.34 4.07
N PHE A 286 9.55 -0.13 2.87
CA PHE A 286 10.18 0.33 1.63
C PHE A 286 9.82 1.78 1.30
N GLY A 287 8.60 2.22 1.62
CA GLY A 287 8.21 3.62 1.49
C GLY A 287 9.09 4.54 2.33
N PHE A 288 9.30 4.19 3.61
CA PHE A 288 10.17 4.93 4.49
C PHE A 288 11.61 4.95 3.99
N MET A 289 12.14 3.79 3.57
CA MET A 289 13.51 3.69 3.05
C MET A 289 13.71 4.48 1.76
N ALA A 290 12.71 4.51 0.87
CA ALA A 290 12.74 5.34 -0.34
C ALA A 290 12.80 6.84 0.01
N ALA A 291 11.94 7.29 0.93
CA ALA A 291 11.95 8.66 1.42
C ALA A 291 13.29 9.02 2.09
N TYR A 292 13.80 8.15 2.95
CA TYR A 292 15.08 8.33 3.63
C TYR A 292 16.26 8.41 2.63
N ALA A 293 16.28 7.52 1.63
CA ALA A 293 17.30 7.54 0.59
C ALA A 293 17.32 8.88 -0.15
N GLN A 294 16.14 9.39 -0.56
CA GLN A 294 16.04 10.69 -1.23
C GLN A 294 16.50 11.85 -0.34
N VAL A 295 16.07 11.90 0.91
CA VAL A 295 16.44 12.97 1.86
C VAL A 295 17.94 12.97 2.15
N THR A 296 18.58 11.81 2.07
CA THR A 296 20.04 11.65 2.26
C THR A 296 20.84 11.71 0.95
N GLY A 297 20.21 12.08 -0.18
CA GLY A 297 20.89 12.29 -1.48
C GLY A 297 21.17 11.03 -2.27
N ASN A 298 20.47 9.92 -1.99
CA ASN A 298 20.64 8.66 -2.72
C ASN A 298 19.52 8.47 -3.78
N PRO A 299 19.79 7.76 -4.88
CA PRO A 299 18.81 7.48 -5.92
C PRO A 299 17.70 6.56 -5.43
N VAL A 300 16.47 6.76 -5.94
CA VAL A 300 15.28 6.00 -5.58
C VAL A 300 14.62 5.50 -6.85
N PRO A 301 14.20 4.21 -6.93
CA PRO A 301 13.41 3.71 -8.05
C PRO A 301 12.03 4.39 -8.08
N ALA A 302 11.51 4.66 -9.29
CA ALA A 302 10.21 5.31 -9.50
C ALA A 302 9.02 4.48 -8.98
N ALA A 303 9.18 3.16 -8.90
CA ALA A 303 8.18 2.26 -8.34
C ALA A 303 8.84 1.07 -7.64
N ILE A 304 8.23 0.61 -6.54
CA ILE A 304 8.61 -0.61 -5.84
C ILE A 304 7.35 -1.45 -5.67
N GLY A 305 7.31 -2.60 -6.37
CA GLY A 305 6.25 -3.58 -6.21
C GLY A 305 6.48 -4.42 -4.94
N THR A 306 5.50 -4.44 -4.03
CA THR A 306 5.46 -5.39 -2.92
C THR A 306 4.62 -6.60 -3.32
N GLY A 307 4.89 -7.75 -2.68
CA GLY A 307 4.16 -8.97 -2.92
C GLY A 307 2.75 -8.97 -2.34
N PHE A 308 2.07 -10.09 -2.56
CA PHE A 308 0.86 -10.46 -1.82
C PHE A 308 0.83 -11.98 -1.64
N THR A 309 0.03 -12.41 -0.67
CA THR A 309 -0.15 -13.82 -0.32
C THR A 309 -1.60 -14.23 -0.52
N VAL A 310 -1.84 -15.27 -1.33
CA VAL A 310 -3.17 -15.85 -1.47
C VAL A 310 -3.41 -16.77 -0.27
N MET A 311 -4.42 -16.44 0.54
CA MET A 311 -4.82 -17.19 1.72
C MET A 311 -6.09 -17.97 1.45
N THR A 312 -6.08 -19.25 1.82
CA THR A 312 -7.19 -20.21 1.70
C THR A 312 -7.31 -21.02 2.98
N ALA A 313 -8.41 -21.76 3.15
CA ALA A 313 -8.55 -22.71 4.25
C ALA A 313 -7.40 -23.74 4.30
N ALA A 314 -6.83 -24.11 3.15
CA ALA A 314 -5.78 -25.11 3.07
C ALA A 314 -4.40 -24.64 3.54
N ASN A 315 -4.14 -23.30 3.51
CA ASN A 315 -2.80 -22.78 3.79
C ASN A 315 -2.73 -21.76 4.93
N ILE A 316 -3.86 -21.33 5.50
CA ILE A 316 -3.89 -20.25 6.50
C ILE A 316 -3.15 -20.60 7.80
N ASP A 317 -3.00 -21.87 8.10
CA ASP A 317 -2.28 -22.35 9.29
C ASP A 317 -0.75 -22.43 9.08
N ASP A 318 -0.26 -22.26 7.84
CA ASP A 318 1.18 -22.19 7.58
C ASP A 318 1.73 -20.84 8.11
N PRO A 319 2.73 -20.82 9.03
CA PRO A 319 3.33 -19.59 9.53
C PRO A 319 3.92 -18.69 8.43
N LYS A 320 4.31 -19.23 7.28
CA LYS A 320 4.79 -18.46 6.12
C LYS A 320 3.67 -17.66 5.46
N VAL A 321 2.43 -18.07 5.64
CA VAL A 321 1.22 -17.45 5.11
C VAL A 321 0.60 -16.55 6.18
N SER A 322 0.34 -17.07 7.38
CA SER A 322 -0.36 -16.36 8.45
C SER A 322 0.42 -15.16 9.01
N ARG A 323 1.73 -15.08 8.79
CA ARG A 323 2.53 -13.89 9.15
C ARG A 323 2.09 -12.61 8.43
N TYR A 324 1.35 -12.70 7.33
CA TYR A 324 0.83 -11.58 6.58
C TYR A 324 -0.59 -11.15 7.00
N LEU A 325 -1.13 -11.74 8.06
CA LEU A 325 -2.35 -11.24 8.69
C LEU A 325 -2.10 -9.83 9.24
N TYR A 326 -3.08 -8.95 9.05
CA TYR A 326 -2.98 -7.56 9.47
C TYR A 326 -3.17 -7.44 10.98
N LYS A 327 -2.38 -6.56 11.59
CA LYS A 327 -2.45 -6.33 13.02
C LYS A 327 -3.58 -5.35 13.35
N SER A 328 -4.30 -5.61 14.41
CA SER A 328 -5.39 -4.74 14.89
C SER A 328 -4.91 -3.71 15.94
N SER A 329 -3.66 -3.82 16.40
CA SER A 329 -3.03 -2.92 17.39
C SER A 329 -1.50 -3.01 17.35
#